data_07bb237fc8bc7af35969fe87f008221e
#
_entry.id   07bb237fc8bc7af35969fe87f008221e
#
_cell.length_a   1.000
_cell.length_b   1.000
_cell.length_c   1.000
_cell.angle_alpha   90.00
_cell.angle_beta   90.00
_cell.angle_gamma   90.00
#
_symmetry.space_group_name_H-M   'P 1'
#
loop_
_entity.id
_entity.type
_entity.pdbx_description
1 polymer ?
#
loop_
_entity_poly.entity_id
_entity_poly.type
_entity_poly.pdbx_seq_one_letter_code
_entity_poly.pdbx_strand_id
1 'polypeptide(L)'
;MLEKTGRRWLRVIHIIFIASLMGGLASILVINHLIGLDTSQLFIANYSIYNLFNIVVTYSFFGIITTGLVYSVFTHWGLTKYWWIIGKWTGTVALFLLVWIWLGPSIIGMVALTDIGFNSSQPPPNYTSYHNTLTPVIAVALLIMFTLIAITIFRPWGQRDQKYEMRRGMVLSLTGIGVVLGVGLTVMGHYDLESYRQMEIGSPDLSQVPDGIHRGSVSYSGFEYTVAVKVNGARIEGVGVIKNRDSDYARFAEGIIPRVIAKQSPDVNGITGATTTSKCLMKAVETALEGAIK
;
A
#
# COMPACT_ATOMS: atom_id res chain seq x y z
N MET A 1 -36.42 0.48 -5.70
CA MET A 1 -35.87 1.76 -6.18
C MET A 1 -35.70 2.71 -5.01
N LEU A 2 -34.62 3.47 -4.97
CA LEU A 2 -34.41 4.49 -3.92
C LEU A 2 -35.45 5.62 -4.07
N GLU A 3 -35.99 6.08 -2.95
CA GLU A 3 -36.84 7.27 -2.87
C GLU A 3 -36.08 8.54 -3.31
N LYS A 4 -36.84 9.58 -3.65
CA LYS A 4 -36.26 10.85 -4.12
C LYS A 4 -35.21 11.44 -3.16
N THR A 5 -35.45 11.37 -1.86
CA THR A 5 -34.54 11.84 -0.80
C THR A 5 -33.29 10.98 -0.70
N GLY A 6 -33.41 9.66 -0.73
CA GLY A 6 -32.27 8.75 -0.69
C GLY A 6 -31.33 8.92 -1.90
N ARG A 7 -31.87 9.18 -3.10
CA ARG A 7 -31.05 9.48 -4.28
C ARG A 7 -30.29 10.79 -4.17
N ARG A 8 -30.84 11.79 -3.49
CA ARG A 8 -30.15 13.07 -3.23
C ARG A 8 -28.99 12.88 -2.29
N TRP A 9 -29.20 12.19 -1.15
CA TRP A 9 -28.14 11.91 -0.19
C TRP A 9 -27.03 11.05 -0.77
N LEU A 10 -27.36 10.01 -1.52
CA LEU A 10 -26.35 9.18 -2.19
C LEU A 10 -25.48 9.99 -3.16
N ARG A 11 -26.07 10.96 -3.86
CA ARG A 11 -25.33 11.89 -4.74
C ARG A 11 -24.38 12.78 -3.93
N VAL A 12 -24.83 13.33 -2.80
CA VAL A 12 -23.99 14.16 -1.94
C VAL A 12 -22.79 13.35 -1.44
N ILE A 13 -23.02 12.15 -0.93
CA ILE A 13 -21.96 11.26 -0.43
C ILE A 13 -20.96 10.94 -1.56
N HIS A 14 -21.45 10.62 -2.76
CA HIS A 14 -20.61 10.33 -3.91
C HIS A 14 -19.72 11.53 -4.30
N ILE A 15 -20.29 12.75 -4.29
CA ILE A 15 -19.54 13.99 -4.56
C ILE A 15 -18.47 14.25 -3.50
N ILE A 16 -18.78 13.99 -2.22
CA ILE A 16 -17.80 14.12 -1.14
C ILE A 16 -16.59 13.21 -1.38
N PHE A 17 -16.80 11.95 -1.75
CA PHE A 17 -15.70 11.04 -2.06
C PHE A 17 -14.90 11.48 -3.29
N ILE A 18 -15.54 12.02 -4.33
CA ILE A 18 -14.85 12.59 -5.50
C ILE A 18 -13.97 13.78 -5.07
N ALA A 19 -14.51 14.70 -4.30
CA ALA A 19 -13.79 15.86 -3.80
C ALA A 19 -12.61 15.46 -2.91
N SER A 20 -12.82 14.49 -2.00
CA SER A 20 -11.77 13.93 -1.15
C SER A 20 -10.64 13.27 -1.96
N LEU A 21 -10.98 12.48 -2.99
CA LEU A 21 -9.98 11.85 -3.85
C LEU A 21 -9.16 12.90 -4.62
N MET A 22 -9.82 13.89 -5.22
CA MET A 22 -9.13 14.98 -5.92
C MET A 22 -8.25 15.79 -4.98
N GLY A 23 -8.77 16.15 -3.79
CA GLY A 23 -8.04 16.87 -2.76
C GLY A 23 -6.83 16.09 -2.26
N GLY A 24 -6.98 14.79 -2.03
CA GLY A 24 -5.89 13.90 -1.62
C GLY A 24 -4.77 13.83 -2.66
N LEU A 25 -5.12 13.62 -3.94
CA LEU A 25 -4.14 13.61 -5.04
C LEU A 25 -3.45 14.98 -5.21
N ALA A 26 -4.21 16.07 -5.13
CA ALA A 26 -3.65 17.42 -5.20
C ALA A 26 -2.70 17.70 -4.02
N SER A 27 -3.06 17.29 -2.80
CA SER A 27 -2.20 17.44 -1.63
C SER A 27 -0.90 16.66 -1.78
N ILE A 28 -0.94 15.41 -2.27
CA ILE A 28 0.26 14.63 -2.57
C ILE A 28 1.14 15.35 -3.60
N LEU A 29 0.54 15.89 -4.66
CA LEU A 29 1.27 16.65 -5.69
C LEU A 29 1.99 17.87 -5.11
N VAL A 30 1.29 18.66 -4.27
CA VAL A 30 1.86 19.85 -3.62
C VAL A 30 3.00 19.47 -2.69
N ILE A 31 2.82 18.46 -1.84
CA ILE A 31 3.88 18.00 -0.93
C ILE A 31 5.07 17.50 -1.74
N ASN A 32 4.85 16.68 -2.78
CA ASN A 32 5.92 16.19 -3.64
C ASN A 32 6.71 17.30 -4.34
N HIS A 33 6.04 18.40 -4.70
CA HIS A 33 6.69 19.55 -5.32
C HIS A 33 7.47 20.41 -4.32
N LEU A 34 6.95 20.54 -3.09
CA LEU A 34 7.57 21.34 -2.03
C LEU A 34 8.73 20.63 -1.34
N ILE A 35 8.77 19.30 -1.38
CA ILE A 35 9.93 18.53 -0.91
C ILE A 35 11.09 18.82 -1.86
N GLY A 36 11.91 19.80 -1.47
CA GLY A 36 13.26 19.90 -2.04
C GLY A 36 14.04 18.63 -1.71
N LEU A 37 15.18 18.43 -2.35
CA LEU A 37 16.08 17.30 -2.06
C LEU A 37 16.83 17.47 -0.71
N ASP A 38 16.31 18.29 0.20
CA ASP A 38 16.82 18.42 1.56
C ASP A 38 16.46 17.15 2.36
N THR A 39 17.48 16.37 2.62
CA THR A 39 17.37 15.03 3.21
C THR A 39 16.80 15.03 4.63
N SER A 40 16.90 16.15 5.36
CA SER A 40 16.44 16.25 6.75
C SER A 40 14.92 16.14 6.92
N GLN A 41 14.14 16.50 5.88
CA GLN A 41 12.68 16.51 5.91
C GLN A 41 12.05 15.41 5.02
N LEU A 42 12.85 14.72 4.20
CA LEU A 42 12.36 13.74 3.23
C LEU A 42 11.50 12.64 3.87
N PHE A 43 11.92 12.12 5.01
CA PHE A 43 11.16 11.06 5.68
C PHE A 43 9.77 11.51 6.11
N ILE A 44 9.66 12.63 6.83
CA ILE A 44 8.39 13.14 7.35
C ILE A 44 7.43 13.43 6.20
N ALA A 45 7.93 14.01 5.14
CA ALA A 45 7.14 14.38 3.98
C ALA A 45 6.69 13.16 3.17
N ASN A 46 7.57 12.19 2.93
CA ASN A 46 7.21 10.93 2.26
C ASN A 46 6.24 10.09 3.09
N TYR A 47 6.42 10.06 4.41
CA TYR A 47 5.49 9.40 5.31
C TYR A 47 4.11 10.10 5.34
N SER A 48 4.07 11.42 5.22
CA SER A 48 2.82 12.18 5.06
C SER A 48 2.11 11.86 3.75
N ILE A 49 2.85 11.78 2.63
CA ILE A 49 2.34 11.33 1.32
C ILE A 49 1.76 9.91 1.44
N TYR A 50 2.47 8.99 2.09
CA TYR A 50 2.02 7.61 2.30
C TYR A 50 0.71 7.55 3.09
N ASN A 51 0.58 8.31 4.18
CA ASN A 51 -0.65 8.37 4.95
C ASN A 51 -1.82 9.00 4.17
N LEU A 52 -1.59 10.07 3.43
CA LEU A 52 -2.59 10.66 2.53
C LEU A 52 -3.07 9.64 1.49
N PHE A 53 -2.14 8.88 0.90
CA PHE A 53 -2.49 7.84 -0.05
C PHE A 53 -3.35 6.75 0.58
N ASN A 54 -2.93 6.20 1.71
CA ASN A 54 -3.65 5.08 2.34
C ASN A 54 -4.99 5.51 2.95
N ILE A 55 -5.05 6.65 3.62
CA ILE A 55 -6.25 7.08 4.36
C ILE A 55 -7.19 7.84 3.43
N VAL A 56 -6.71 8.86 2.70
CA VAL A 56 -7.60 9.72 1.92
C VAL A 56 -7.87 9.14 0.53
N VAL A 57 -6.82 8.83 -0.25
CA VAL A 57 -6.97 8.39 -1.64
C VAL A 57 -7.65 7.02 -1.71
N THR A 58 -7.18 6.05 -0.94
CA THR A 58 -7.69 4.68 -0.97
C THR A 58 -9.15 4.60 -0.52
N TYR A 59 -9.51 5.15 0.64
CA TYR A 59 -10.89 5.10 1.12
C TYR A 59 -11.85 5.91 0.24
N SER A 60 -11.42 7.06 -0.28
CA SER A 60 -12.23 7.85 -1.21
C SER A 60 -12.50 7.10 -2.51
N PHE A 61 -11.50 6.40 -3.04
CA PHE A 61 -11.64 5.61 -4.25
C PHE A 61 -12.66 4.47 -4.08
N PHE A 62 -12.55 3.70 -3.00
CA PHE A 62 -13.53 2.65 -2.67
C PHE A 62 -14.92 3.24 -2.42
N GLY A 63 -15.02 4.40 -1.78
CA GLY A 63 -16.27 5.13 -1.59
C GLY A 63 -16.94 5.54 -2.91
N ILE A 64 -16.15 5.99 -3.89
CA ILE A 64 -16.65 6.31 -5.25
C ILE A 64 -17.21 5.07 -5.93
N ILE A 65 -16.47 3.95 -5.90
CA ILE A 65 -16.92 2.69 -6.52
C ILE A 65 -18.21 2.22 -5.87
N THR A 66 -18.24 2.12 -4.56
CA THR A 66 -19.40 1.63 -3.79
C THR A 66 -20.63 2.49 -4.05
N THR A 67 -20.51 3.81 -3.91
CA THR A 67 -21.63 4.72 -4.14
C THR A 67 -22.06 4.75 -5.60
N GLY A 68 -21.13 4.63 -6.54
CA GLY A 68 -21.40 4.53 -7.99
C GLY A 68 -22.17 3.25 -8.33
N LEU A 69 -21.80 2.12 -7.74
CA LEU A 69 -22.50 0.84 -7.89
C LEU A 69 -23.92 0.92 -7.31
N VAL A 70 -24.07 1.40 -6.08
CA VAL A 70 -25.37 1.59 -5.44
C VAL A 70 -26.25 2.51 -6.31
N TYR A 71 -25.69 3.60 -6.83
CA TYR A 71 -26.41 4.52 -7.70
C TYR A 71 -26.87 3.85 -8.99
N SER A 72 -26.02 3.06 -9.62
CA SER A 72 -26.34 2.37 -10.88
C SER A 72 -27.41 1.29 -10.70
N VAL A 73 -27.37 0.56 -9.57
CA VAL A 73 -28.31 -0.54 -9.29
C VAL A 73 -29.68 -0.04 -8.83
N PHE A 74 -29.71 0.95 -7.92
CA PHE A 74 -30.95 1.41 -7.30
C PHE A 74 -31.61 2.59 -8.02
N THR A 75 -31.07 3.03 -9.18
CA THR A 75 -31.71 4.04 -10.02
C THR A 75 -32.07 3.49 -11.40
N HIS A 76 -32.78 4.28 -12.19
CA HIS A 76 -33.16 3.94 -13.56
C HIS A 76 -31.98 3.97 -14.57
N TRP A 77 -30.80 4.40 -14.14
CA TRP A 77 -29.65 4.56 -15.01
C TRP A 77 -29.01 3.23 -15.44
N GLY A 78 -29.08 2.20 -14.57
CA GLY A 78 -28.44 0.91 -14.83
C GLY A 78 -26.91 0.96 -14.87
N LEU A 79 -26.25 -0.18 -15.03
CA LEU A 79 -24.79 -0.29 -15.13
C LEU A 79 -24.26 -0.14 -16.56
N THR A 80 -25.03 -0.64 -17.53
CA THR A 80 -24.60 -0.76 -18.92
C THR A 80 -25.63 -0.18 -19.92
N LYS A 81 -26.65 0.50 -19.41
CA LYS A 81 -27.78 1.00 -20.19
C LYS A 81 -27.40 2.16 -21.12
N TYR A 82 -26.41 2.95 -20.73
CA TYR A 82 -25.97 4.14 -21.47
C TYR A 82 -24.48 4.06 -21.77
N TRP A 83 -24.06 4.48 -22.93
CA TRP A 83 -22.65 4.51 -23.33
C TRP A 83 -21.79 5.40 -22.43
N TRP A 84 -22.32 6.53 -21.94
CA TRP A 84 -21.60 7.39 -21.02
C TRP A 84 -21.34 6.73 -19.66
N ILE A 85 -22.19 5.79 -19.21
CA ILE A 85 -21.98 5.01 -17.99
C ILE A 85 -20.84 4.01 -18.21
N ILE A 86 -20.81 3.35 -19.37
CA ILE A 86 -19.71 2.44 -19.73
C ILE A 86 -18.40 3.22 -19.77
N GLY A 87 -18.38 4.41 -20.41
CA GLY A 87 -17.21 5.28 -20.43
C GLY A 87 -16.72 5.67 -19.01
N LYS A 88 -17.64 5.91 -18.08
CA LYS A 88 -17.29 6.14 -16.67
C LYS A 88 -16.63 4.92 -16.01
N TRP A 89 -17.17 3.74 -16.20
CA TRP A 89 -16.58 2.51 -15.66
C TRP A 89 -15.19 2.24 -16.23
N THR A 90 -15.03 2.42 -17.55
CA THR A 90 -13.72 2.27 -18.21
C THR A 90 -12.72 3.27 -17.65
N GLY A 91 -13.09 4.55 -17.51
CA GLY A 91 -12.21 5.55 -16.92
C GLY A 91 -11.91 5.30 -15.43
N THR A 92 -12.87 4.77 -14.67
CA THR A 92 -12.64 4.38 -13.26
C THR A 92 -11.66 3.22 -13.16
N VAL A 93 -11.76 2.21 -14.04
CA VAL A 93 -10.79 1.10 -14.10
C VAL A 93 -9.41 1.61 -14.51
N ALA A 94 -9.32 2.49 -15.51
CA ALA A 94 -8.05 3.09 -15.92
C ALA A 94 -7.41 3.88 -14.76
N LEU A 95 -8.20 4.66 -14.02
CA LEU A 95 -7.75 5.37 -12.83
C LEU A 95 -7.26 4.42 -11.74
N PHE A 96 -7.97 3.31 -11.52
CA PHE A 96 -7.57 2.27 -10.58
C PHE A 96 -6.19 1.71 -10.95
N LEU A 97 -6.02 1.25 -12.19
CA LEU A 97 -4.75 0.69 -12.64
C LEU A 97 -3.61 1.71 -12.53
N LEU A 98 -3.85 2.96 -12.90
CA LEU A 98 -2.85 4.03 -12.79
C LEU A 98 -2.41 4.26 -11.35
N VAL A 99 -3.34 4.33 -10.42
CA VAL A 99 -3.06 4.60 -9.00
C VAL A 99 -2.38 3.39 -8.33
N TRP A 100 -2.86 2.16 -8.58
CA TRP A 100 -2.32 0.97 -7.89
C TRP A 100 -1.07 0.38 -8.53
N ILE A 101 -0.83 0.58 -9.84
CA ILE A 101 0.36 0.03 -10.51
C ILE A 101 1.53 1.00 -10.48
N TRP A 102 1.30 2.31 -10.55
CA TRP A 102 2.39 3.30 -10.61
C TRP A 102 2.47 4.19 -9.37
N LEU A 103 1.37 4.79 -8.92
CA LEU A 103 1.41 5.75 -7.82
C LEU A 103 1.75 5.05 -6.49
N GLY A 104 1.02 3.98 -6.15
CA GLY A 104 1.21 3.25 -4.90
C GLY A 104 2.63 2.72 -4.71
N PRO A 105 3.17 1.92 -5.65
CA PRO A 105 4.55 1.43 -5.57
C PRO A 105 5.61 2.54 -5.49
N SER A 106 5.42 3.65 -6.21
CA SER A 106 6.33 4.79 -6.14
C SER A 106 6.33 5.44 -4.75
N ILE A 107 5.16 5.64 -4.14
CA ILE A 107 5.05 6.18 -2.78
C ILE A 107 5.69 5.24 -1.77
N ILE A 108 5.43 3.93 -1.87
CA ILE A 108 6.04 2.93 -1.00
C ILE A 108 7.56 2.92 -1.15
N GLY A 109 8.06 2.99 -2.39
CA GLY A 109 9.49 3.06 -2.68
C GLY A 109 10.15 4.30 -2.07
N MET A 110 9.51 5.46 -2.17
CA MET A 110 10.03 6.70 -1.56
C MET A 110 10.14 6.60 -0.04
N VAL A 111 9.11 6.09 0.65
CA VAL A 111 9.13 5.91 2.12
C VAL A 111 10.20 4.90 2.52
N ALA A 112 10.30 3.78 1.79
CA ALA A 112 11.27 2.74 2.07
C ALA A 112 12.73 3.21 1.97
N LEU A 113 13.00 4.16 1.08
CA LEU A 113 14.35 4.71 0.86
C LEU A 113 14.72 5.89 1.77
N THR A 114 13.76 6.46 2.52
CA THR A 114 13.96 7.65 3.34
C THR A 114 13.69 7.41 4.83
N ASP A 115 14.09 6.26 5.37
CA ASP A 115 13.89 5.92 6.79
C ASP A 115 14.62 6.88 7.76
N ILE A 116 14.12 6.91 9.00
CA ILE A 116 14.69 7.67 10.12
C ILE A 116 16.13 7.22 10.38
N GLY A 117 17.08 8.03 10.03
CA GLY A 117 18.52 7.72 10.16
C GLY A 117 19.29 7.86 8.85
N PHE A 118 18.61 8.18 7.78
CA PHE A 118 19.23 8.57 6.53
C PHE A 118 19.93 9.92 6.71
N ASN A 119 21.23 9.90 6.90
CA ASN A 119 22.05 11.08 7.21
C ASN A 119 23.04 11.39 6.07
N SER A 120 22.59 11.24 4.83
CA SER A 120 23.37 11.54 3.64
C SER A 120 22.99 12.90 3.07
N SER A 121 23.95 13.61 2.53
CA SER A 121 23.73 14.88 1.82
C SER A 121 23.07 14.72 0.45
N GLN A 122 22.86 13.49 -0.01
CA GLN A 122 22.22 13.17 -1.29
C GLN A 122 21.11 12.12 -1.10
N PRO A 123 20.00 12.20 -1.88
CA PRO A 123 18.96 11.20 -1.83
C PRO A 123 19.50 9.81 -2.25
N PRO A 124 18.90 8.72 -1.72
CA PRO A 124 19.31 7.37 -2.06
C PRO A 124 19.23 7.07 -3.56
N PRO A 125 20.03 6.12 -4.06
CA PRO A 125 19.86 5.62 -5.41
C PRO A 125 18.40 5.22 -5.67
N ASN A 126 17.89 5.47 -6.86
CA ASN A 126 16.50 5.22 -7.28
C ASN A 126 15.41 6.12 -6.62
N TYR A 127 15.69 6.88 -5.56
CA TYR A 127 14.70 7.80 -4.97
C TYR A 127 14.15 8.78 -6.01
N THR A 128 15.04 9.41 -6.78
CA THR A 128 14.68 10.39 -7.81
C THR A 128 13.73 9.78 -8.87
N SER A 129 13.88 8.50 -9.20
CA SER A 129 12.99 7.81 -10.14
C SER A 129 11.56 7.73 -9.59
N TYR A 130 11.39 7.31 -8.34
CA TYR A 130 10.08 7.25 -7.69
C TYR A 130 9.46 8.64 -7.53
N HIS A 131 10.25 9.62 -7.05
CA HIS A 131 9.83 11.00 -6.87
C HIS A 131 9.32 11.62 -8.18
N ASN A 132 10.07 11.46 -9.27
CA ASN A 132 9.72 12.01 -10.58
C ASN A 132 8.51 11.32 -11.22
N THR A 133 8.17 10.10 -10.81
CA THR A 133 6.99 9.37 -11.30
C THR A 133 5.69 9.94 -10.73
N LEU A 134 5.70 10.52 -9.52
CA LEU A 134 4.46 10.98 -8.86
C LEU A 134 3.76 12.09 -9.64
N THR A 135 4.50 13.11 -10.05
CA THR A 135 3.92 14.29 -10.72
C THR A 135 3.16 13.95 -12.00
N PRO A 136 3.73 13.26 -13.00
CA PRO A 136 3.00 12.94 -14.22
C PRO A 136 1.84 11.96 -13.98
N VAL A 137 2.01 10.98 -13.08
CA VAL A 137 0.96 10.02 -12.75
C VAL A 137 -0.24 10.72 -12.10
N ILE A 138 -0.02 11.62 -11.15
CA ILE A 138 -1.08 12.39 -10.50
C ILE A 138 -1.74 13.35 -11.50
N ALA A 139 -0.98 14.01 -12.37
CA ALA A 139 -1.54 14.90 -13.39
C ALA A 139 -2.49 14.13 -14.33
N VAL A 140 -2.09 12.93 -14.79
CA VAL A 140 -2.96 12.06 -15.62
C VAL A 140 -4.18 11.60 -14.83
N ALA A 141 -4.03 11.23 -13.56
CA ALA A 141 -5.13 10.82 -12.69
C ALA A 141 -6.17 11.94 -12.54
N LEU A 142 -5.73 13.16 -12.28
CA LEU A 142 -6.60 14.34 -12.20
C LEU A 142 -7.29 14.62 -13.52
N LEU A 143 -6.59 14.51 -14.66
CA LEU A 143 -7.18 14.67 -15.98
C LEU A 143 -8.28 13.64 -16.24
N ILE A 144 -8.05 12.36 -15.91
CA ILE A 144 -9.07 11.31 -15.98
C ILE A 144 -10.29 11.71 -15.12
N MET A 145 -10.08 12.16 -13.89
CA MET A 145 -11.17 12.57 -13.00
C MET A 145 -11.98 13.74 -13.56
N PHE A 146 -11.32 14.77 -14.07
CA PHE A 146 -12.02 15.89 -14.76
C PHE A 146 -12.83 15.40 -15.94
N THR A 147 -12.29 14.49 -16.74
CA THR A 147 -13.00 13.88 -17.88
C THR A 147 -14.23 13.10 -17.42
N LEU A 148 -14.12 12.32 -16.32
CA LEU A 148 -15.25 11.58 -15.76
C LEU A 148 -16.35 12.50 -15.21
N ILE A 149 -15.98 13.63 -14.62
CA ILE A 149 -16.92 14.68 -14.20
C ILE A 149 -17.62 15.28 -15.40
N ALA A 150 -16.87 15.65 -16.45
CA ALA A 150 -17.42 16.19 -17.69
C ALA A 150 -18.41 15.20 -18.35
N ILE A 151 -18.05 13.92 -18.48
CA ILE A 151 -18.95 12.87 -18.99
C ILE A 151 -20.22 12.78 -18.13
N THR A 152 -20.12 12.99 -16.83
CA THR A 152 -21.29 12.95 -15.93
C THR A 152 -22.23 14.13 -16.16
N ILE A 153 -21.70 15.31 -16.46
CA ILE A 153 -22.48 16.54 -16.67
C ILE A 153 -23.08 16.55 -18.08
N PHE A 154 -22.25 16.36 -19.09
CA PHE A 154 -22.64 16.50 -20.49
C PHE A 154 -23.38 15.29 -21.07
N ARG A 155 -23.13 14.07 -20.53
CA ARG A 155 -23.73 12.81 -21.00
C ARG A 155 -23.67 12.65 -22.52
N PRO A 156 -22.49 12.73 -23.12
CA PRO A 156 -22.32 12.94 -24.56
C PRO A 156 -22.87 11.81 -25.45
N TRP A 157 -23.08 10.62 -24.86
CA TRP A 157 -23.53 9.44 -25.60
C TRP A 157 -24.91 8.98 -25.12
N GLY A 158 -25.75 8.57 -26.11
CA GLY A 158 -27.12 8.15 -25.87
C GLY A 158 -27.29 6.79 -25.20
N GLN A 159 -28.55 6.32 -25.26
CA GLN A 159 -28.94 5.02 -24.75
C GLN A 159 -28.41 3.91 -25.67
N ARG A 160 -27.93 2.82 -25.05
CA ARG A 160 -27.51 1.61 -25.75
C ARG A 160 -28.71 0.72 -26.06
N ASP A 161 -28.64 -0.05 -27.15
CA ASP A 161 -29.66 -1.05 -27.47
C ASP A 161 -29.83 -2.05 -26.30
N GLN A 162 -31.10 -2.24 -25.90
CA GLN A 162 -31.43 -2.99 -24.70
C GLN A 162 -31.14 -4.52 -24.78
N LYS A 163 -30.79 -5.02 -25.97
CA LYS A 163 -30.53 -6.45 -26.24
C LYS A 163 -29.48 -7.10 -25.30
N TYR A 164 -28.67 -6.29 -24.62
CA TYR A 164 -27.53 -6.70 -23.79
C TYR A 164 -27.60 -6.18 -22.35
N GLU A 165 -28.76 -5.80 -21.84
CA GLU A 165 -28.87 -5.38 -20.44
C GLU A 165 -28.71 -6.57 -19.50
N MET A 166 -27.65 -6.57 -18.66
CA MET A 166 -27.50 -7.58 -17.61
C MET A 166 -28.68 -7.53 -16.65
N ARG A 167 -29.23 -8.70 -16.28
CA ARG A 167 -30.32 -8.76 -15.31
C ARG A 167 -29.88 -8.13 -13.99
N ARG A 168 -30.71 -7.23 -13.44
CA ARG A 168 -30.44 -6.51 -12.18
C ARG A 168 -29.95 -7.43 -11.04
N GLY A 169 -30.55 -8.62 -10.92
CA GLY A 169 -30.14 -9.60 -9.92
C GLY A 169 -28.72 -10.10 -10.11
N MET A 170 -28.30 -10.37 -11.34
CA MET A 170 -26.93 -10.80 -11.66
C MET A 170 -25.91 -9.69 -11.36
N VAL A 171 -26.26 -8.44 -11.66
CA VAL A 171 -25.42 -7.29 -11.33
C VAL A 171 -25.26 -7.12 -9.83
N LEU A 172 -26.36 -7.20 -9.06
CA LEU A 172 -26.35 -7.10 -7.61
C LEU A 172 -25.51 -8.22 -6.99
N SER A 173 -25.65 -9.45 -7.49
CA SER A 173 -24.87 -10.59 -6.98
C SER A 173 -23.37 -10.41 -7.26
N LEU A 174 -22.99 -10.06 -8.48
CA LEU A 174 -21.58 -9.84 -8.86
C LEU A 174 -20.97 -8.66 -8.10
N THR A 175 -21.74 -7.58 -7.92
CA THR A 175 -21.31 -6.42 -7.16
C THR A 175 -21.15 -6.74 -5.67
N GLY A 176 -22.15 -7.43 -5.08
CA GLY A 176 -22.10 -7.87 -3.69
C GLY A 176 -20.91 -8.78 -3.43
N ILE A 177 -20.69 -9.76 -4.30
CA ILE A 177 -19.53 -10.65 -4.23
C ILE A 177 -18.22 -9.86 -4.35
N GLY A 178 -18.12 -8.94 -5.33
CA GLY A 178 -16.92 -8.13 -5.52
C GLY A 178 -16.61 -7.22 -4.34
N VAL A 179 -17.62 -6.59 -3.73
CA VAL A 179 -17.45 -5.76 -2.53
C VAL A 179 -17.06 -6.62 -1.33
N VAL A 180 -17.74 -7.74 -1.09
CA VAL A 180 -17.42 -8.65 0.02
C VAL A 180 -16.02 -9.23 -0.12
N LEU A 181 -15.63 -9.67 -1.32
CA LEU A 181 -14.28 -10.16 -1.58
C LEU A 181 -13.25 -9.04 -1.43
N GLY A 182 -13.49 -7.86 -1.98
CA GLY A 182 -12.57 -6.72 -1.87
C GLY A 182 -12.37 -6.27 -0.43
N VAL A 183 -13.44 -6.08 0.33
CA VAL A 183 -13.38 -5.73 1.76
C VAL A 183 -12.76 -6.87 2.55
N GLY A 184 -13.18 -8.12 2.29
CA GLY A 184 -12.66 -9.29 2.99
C GLY A 184 -11.15 -9.45 2.81
N LEU A 185 -10.65 -9.37 1.57
CA LEU A 185 -9.22 -9.45 1.27
C LEU A 185 -8.44 -8.29 1.90
N THR A 186 -8.99 -7.07 1.89
CA THR A 186 -8.36 -5.90 2.52
C THR A 186 -8.28 -6.07 4.03
N VAL A 187 -9.36 -6.53 4.67
CA VAL A 187 -9.43 -6.77 6.11
C VAL A 187 -8.49 -7.91 6.51
N MET A 188 -8.54 -9.04 5.81
CA MET A 188 -7.64 -10.18 6.07
C MET A 188 -6.17 -9.78 5.89
N GLY A 189 -5.83 -9.08 4.80
CA GLY A 189 -4.46 -8.61 4.57
C GLY A 189 -4.01 -7.61 5.63
N HIS A 190 -4.91 -6.77 6.16
CA HIS A 190 -4.60 -5.85 7.23
C HIS A 190 -4.34 -6.57 8.57
N TYR A 191 -5.18 -7.52 8.96
CA TYR A 191 -4.99 -8.31 10.18
C TYR A 191 -3.72 -9.16 10.13
N ASP A 192 -3.46 -9.82 9.02
CA ASP A 192 -2.25 -10.61 8.82
C ASP A 192 -1.00 -9.72 8.92
N LEU A 193 -1.00 -8.58 8.24
CA LEU A 193 0.09 -7.62 8.27
C LEU A 193 0.33 -7.05 9.69
N GLU A 194 -0.74 -6.71 10.40
CA GLU A 194 -0.65 -6.12 11.74
C GLU A 194 -0.13 -7.13 12.78
N SER A 195 -0.53 -8.39 12.70
CA SER A 195 -0.03 -9.43 13.59
C SER A 195 1.50 -9.59 13.52
N TYR A 196 2.07 -9.50 12.31
CA TYR A 196 3.52 -9.54 12.14
C TYR A 196 4.22 -8.24 12.53
N ARG A 197 3.57 -7.09 12.40
CA ARG A 197 4.10 -5.82 12.91
C ARG A 197 4.19 -5.77 14.41
N GLN A 198 3.23 -6.39 15.09
CA GLN A 198 3.17 -6.49 16.56
C GLN A 198 3.90 -7.72 17.11
N MET A 199 4.52 -8.55 16.25
CA MET A 199 5.27 -9.73 16.67
C MET A 199 6.32 -9.33 17.70
N GLU A 200 6.28 -9.99 18.85
CA GLU A 200 7.30 -9.85 19.88
C GLU A 200 8.59 -10.55 19.43
N ILE A 201 9.70 -9.87 19.61
CA ILE A 201 11.03 -10.39 19.33
C ILE A 201 11.70 -10.60 20.69
N GLY A 202 12.05 -11.85 20.99
CA GLY A 202 12.80 -12.20 22.17
C GLY A 202 14.26 -11.78 22.07
N SER A 203 14.94 -11.77 23.20
CA SER A 203 16.38 -11.50 23.29
C SER A 203 17.07 -12.70 23.97
N PRO A 204 17.43 -13.75 23.21
CA PRO A 204 18.09 -14.92 23.73
C PRO A 204 19.40 -14.58 24.43
N ASP A 205 19.74 -15.32 25.51
CA ASP A 205 20.98 -15.14 26.23
C ASP A 205 22.17 -15.70 25.43
N LEU A 206 22.97 -14.80 24.87
CA LEU A 206 24.10 -15.14 24.02
C LEU A 206 25.17 -15.99 24.77
N SER A 207 25.22 -15.95 26.12
CA SER A 207 26.15 -16.77 26.87
C SER A 207 25.84 -18.27 26.80
N GLN A 208 24.60 -18.62 26.44
CA GLN A 208 24.13 -20.00 26.24
C GLN A 208 24.25 -20.48 24.82
N VAL A 209 24.52 -19.57 23.86
CA VAL A 209 24.65 -19.90 22.45
C VAL A 209 26.06 -20.38 22.16
N PRO A 210 26.27 -21.61 21.65
CA PRO A 210 27.59 -22.09 21.28
C PRO A 210 28.22 -21.25 20.16
N ASP A 211 29.56 -21.19 20.18
CA ASP A 211 30.30 -20.55 19.09
C ASP A 211 30.05 -21.30 17.77
N GLY A 212 29.84 -20.55 16.69
CA GLY A 212 29.58 -21.15 15.39
C GLY A 212 28.66 -20.32 14.51
N ILE A 213 28.16 -20.95 13.43
CA ILE A 213 27.20 -20.37 12.54
C ILE A 213 25.85 -21.08 12.70
N HIS A 214 24.85 -20.33 13.16
CA HIS A 214 23.51 -20.82 13.41
C HIS A 214 22.56 -20.28 12.37
N ARG A 215 21.63 -21.13 11.88
CA ARG A 215 20.65 -20.75 10.86
C ARG A 215 19.26 -20.70 11.47
N GLY A 216 18.51 -19.65 11.13
CA GLY A 216 17.11 -19.52 11.50
C GLY A 216 16.28 -19.05 10.30
N SER A 217 15.04 -19.49 10.27
CA SER A 217 14.11 -19.13 9.22
C SER A 217 12.71 -18.84 9.76
N VAL A 218 12.01 -17.94 9.08
CA VAL A 218 10.62 -17.58 9.33
C VAL A 218 9.89 -17.46 8.00
N SER A 219 8.66 -17.95 7.95
CA SER A 219 7.82 -17.82 6.77
C SER A 219 6.67 -16.84 7.02
N TYR A 220 6.44 -15.95 6.05
CA TYR A 220 5.34 -14.99 6.06
C TYR A 220 4.75 -14.80 4.66
N SER A 221 3.43 -14.91 4.54
CA SER A 221 2.68 -14.65 3.29
C SER A 221 3.27 -15.38 2.06
N GLY A 222 3.73 -16.64 2.25
CA GLY A 222 4.35 -17.46 1.19
C GLY A 222 5.81 -17.14 0.90
N PHE A 223 6.41 -16.17 1.61
CA PHE A 223 7.85 -15.87 1.52
C PHE A 223 8.59 -16.42 2.73
N GLU A 224 9.79 -16.93 2.49
CA GLU A 224 10.70 -17.43 3.52
C GLU A 224 11.85 -16.44 3.72
N TYR A 225 12.14 -16.15 4.97
CA TYR A 225 13.23 -15.28 5.42
C TYR A 225 14.22 -16.13 6.20
N THR A 226 15.44 -16.28 5.70
CA THR A 226 16.45 -17.13 6.29
C THR A 226 17.74 -16.33 6.53
N VAL A 227 18.29 -16.46 7.73
CA VAL A 227 19.55 -15.82 8.10
C VAL A 227 20.56 -16.84 8.62
N ALA A 228 21.86 -16.50 8.52
CA ALA A 228 22.94 -17.17 9.22
C ALA A 228 23.56 -16.20 10.22
N VAL A 229 23.60 -16.56 11.50
CA VAL A 229 24.15 -15.77 12.58
C VAL A 229 25.47 -16.40 13.01
N LYS A 230 26.57 -15.64 12.95
CA LYS A 230 27.87 -16.07 13.46
C LYS A 230 28.04 -15.59 14.91
N VAL A 231 28.18 -16.52 15.82
CA VAL A 231 28.42 -16.24 17.24
C VAL A 231 29.85 -16.71 17.62
N ASN A 232 30.56 -15.89 18.36
CA ASN A 232 31.87 -16.19 18.87
C ASN A 232 32.08 -15.47 20.22
N GLY A 233 32.47 -16.19 21.28
CA GLY A 233 32.68 -15.65 22.59
C GLY A 233 31.44 -14.95 23.17
N ALA A 234 30.24 -15.53 23.01
CA ALA A 234 28.95 -14.99 23.43
C ALA A 234 28.62 -13.63 22.77
N ARG A 235 29.12 -13.40 21.56
CA ARG A 235 28.84 -12.18 20.76
C ARG A 235 28.45 -12.52 19.35
N ILE A 236 27.50 -11.77 18.82
CA ILE A 236 27.14 -11.80 17.41
C ILE A 236 28.23 -11.06 16.62
N GLU A 237 29.09 -11.79 15.91
CA GLU A 237 30.11 -11.21 15.02
C GLU A 237 29.53 -10.77 13.68
N GLY A 238 28.50 -11.46 13.19
CA GLY A 238 27.90 -11.15 11.91
C GLY A 238 26.59 -11.87 11.68
N VAL A 239 25.76 -11.28 10.83
CA VAL A 239 24.50 -11.87 10.36
C VAL A 239 24.47 -11.75 8.84
N GLY A 240 24.35 -12.89 8.16
CA GLY A 240 24.18 -12.95 6.71
C GLY A 240 22.74 -13.30 6.36
N VAL A 241 22.11 -12.55 5.46
CA VAL A 241 20.79 -12.89 4.92
C VAL A 241 20.97 -13.91 3.78
N ILE A 242 20.45 -15.12 3.98
CA ILE A 242 20.53 -16.22 3.00
C ILE A 242 19.35 -16.15 2.04
N LYS A 243 18.15 -15.89 2.56
CA LYS A 243 16.92 -15.82 1.79
C LYS A 243 16.07 -14.65 2.26
N ASN A 244 15.64 -13.85 1.32
CA ASN A 244 14.75 -12.73 1.50
C ASN A 244 13.82 -12.65 0.29
N ARG A 245 12.79 -11.86 0.36
CA ARG A 245 11.94 -11.54 -0.79
C ARG A 245 12.76 -10.76 -1.83
N ASP A 246 12.66 -11.13 -3.11
CA ASP A 246 13.34 -10.41 -4.20
C ASP A 246 12.58 -9.12 -4.55
N SER A 247 12.86 -8.06 -3.81
CA SER A 247 12.35 -6.71 -4.04
C SER A 247 13.28 -5.68 -3.39
N ASP A 248 13.33 -4.47 -3.94
CA ASP A 248 14.12 -3.36 -3.36
C ASP A 248 13.70 -3.06 -1.92
N TYR A 249 12.42 -3.17 -1.65
CA TYR A 249 11.83 -3.03 -0.33
C TYR A 249 12.35 -4.07 0.68
N ALA A 250 12.49 -5.32 0.26
CA ALA A 250 13.01 -6.38 1.11
C ALA A 250 14.52 -6.23 1.34
N ARG A 251 15.26 -5.82 0.32
CA ARG A 251 16.69 -5.46 0.44
C ARG A 251 16.90 -4.30 1.40
N PHE A 252 16.03 -3.30 1.37
CA PHE A 252 16.06 -2.18 2.31
C PHE A 252 15.88 -2.64 3.77
N ALA A 253 15.00 -3.63 4.02
CA ALA A 253 14.80 -4.19 5.36
C ALA A 253 16.05 -4.86 5.94
N GLU A 254 17.01 -5.28 5.09
CA GLU A 254 18.30 -5.85 5.54
C GLU A 254 19.17 -4.85 6.31
N GLY A 255 18.90 -3.55 6.17
CA GLY A 255 19.46 -2.50 7.02
C GLY A 255 19.22 -2.69 8.53
N ILE A 256 18.35 -3.65 8.93
CA ILE A 256 18.19 -4.06 10.33
C ILE A 256 19.42 -4.81 10.89
N ILE A 257 20.18 -5.48 10.03
CA ILE A 257 21.29 -6.32 10.44
C ILE A 257 22.39 -5.57 11.21
N PRO A 258 22.87 -4.39 10.75
CA PRO A 258 23.80 -3.58 11.54
C PRO A 258 23.28 -3.19 12.92
N ARG A 259 21.96 -2.97 13.06
CA ARG A 259 21.34 -2.63 14.35
C ARG A 259 21.36 -3.81 15.31
N VAL A 260 21.06 -5.02 14.81
CA VAL A 260 21.13 -6.29 15.57
C VAL A 260 22.56 -6.53 16.08
N ILE A 261 23.56 -6.39 15.21
CA ILE A 261 24.97 -6.56 15.58
C ILE A 261 25.40 -5.50 16.60
N ALA A 262 25.04 -4.24 16.42
CA ALA A 262 25.40 -3.16 17.33
C ALA A 262 24.78 -3.34 18.73
N LYS A 263 23.49 -3.74 18.79
CA LYS A 263 22.78 -3.99 20.06
C LYS A 263 23.10 -5.35 20.68
N GLN A 264 23.69 -6.28 19.94
CA GLN A 264 23.93 -7.67 20.35
C GLN A 264 22.62 -8.40 20.74
N SER A 265 21.52 -8.08 20.03
CA SER A 265 20.19 -8.61 20.30
C SER A 265 19.34 -8.50 19.02
N PRO A 266 18.47 -9.48 18.72
CA PRO A 266 17.49 -9.37 17.65
C PRO A 266 16.37 -8.34 17.96
N ASP A 267 16.12 -8.06 19.24
CA ASP A 267 15.12 -7.07 19.66
C ASP A 267 15.62 -5.64 19.43
N VAL A 268 15.46 -5.14 18.24
CA VAL A 268 15.80 -3.76 17.83
C VAL A 268 14.59 -3.07 17.21
N ASN A 269 14.67 -1.75 17.05
CA ASN A 269 13.62 -1.02 16.32
C ASN A 269 13.63 -1.39 14.84
N GLY A 270 12.50 -1.85 14.33
CA GLY A 270 12.31 -2.18 12.92
C GLY A 270 12.59 -0.98 12.01
N ILE A 271 12.77 -1.23 10.72
CA ILE A 271 12.96 -0.20 9.72
C ILE A 271 11.59 0.34 9.31
N THR A 272 11.37 1.63 9.52
CA THR A 272 10.13 2.31 9.11
C THR A 272 9.93 2.17 7.61
N GLY A 273 8.70 1.85 7.22
CA GLY A 273 8.39 1.54 5.82
C GLY A 273 8.64 0.08 5.43
N ALA A 274 9.57 -0.65 6.10
CA ALA A 274 9.82 -2.08 5.91
C ALA A 274 9.61 -2.90 7.21
N THR A 275 8.72 -2.45 8.09
CA THR A 275 8.53 -2.99 9.43
C THR A 275 8.27 -4.50 9.43
N THR A 276 7.40 -5.00 8.57
CA THR A 276 7.05 -6.42 8.51
C THR A 276 8.25 -7.28 8.10
N THR A 277 8.97 -6.90 7.03
CA THR A 277 10.17 -7.64 6.59
C THR A 277 11.29 -7.56 7.63
N SER A 278 11.49 -6.38 8.25
CA SER A 278 12.44 -6.24 9.36
C SER A 278 12.10 -7.15 10.52
N LYS A 279 10.82 -7.21 10.93
CA LYS A 279 10.34 -8.12 11.98
C LYS A 279 10.58 -9.60 11.62
N CYS A 280 10.34 -9.99 10.36
CA CYS A 280 10.64 -11.34 9.90
C CYS A 280 12.15 -11.66 9.98
N LEU A 281 13.02 -10.73 9.57
CA LEU A 281 14.47 -10.92 9.68
C LEU A 281 14.93 -10.99 11.15
N MET A 282 14.39 -10.13 12.03
CA MET A 282 14.67 -10.15 13.46
C MET A 282 14.22 -11.48 14.09
N LYS A 283 13.03 -11.97 13.74
CA LYS A 283 12.53 -13.27 14.22
C LYS A 283 13.34 -14.44 13.68
N ALA A 284 13.83 -14.35 12.46
CA ALA A 284 14.75 -15.36 11.91
C ALA A 284 16.08 -15.38 12.68
N VAL A 285 16.61 -14.22 13.09
CA VAL A 285 17.81 -14.14 13.98
C VAL A 285 17.52 -14.76 15.34
N GLU A 286 16.40 -14.41 15.98
CA GLU A 286 15.96 -15.01 17.25
C GLU A 286 15.87 -16.54 17.12
N THR A 287 15.20 -17.03 16.07
CA THR A 287 15.06 -18.47 15.81
C THR A 287 16.42 -19.16 15.64
N ALA A 288 17.39 -18.50 14.99
CA ALA A 288 18.75 -19.03 14.85
C ALA A 288 19.46 -19.18 16.20
N LEU A 289 19.31 -18.19 17.08
CA LEU A 289 19.93 -18.18 18.39
C LEU A 289 19.25 -19.16 19.35
N GLU A 290 17.93 -19.17 19.44
CA GLU A 290 17.16 -20.12 20.27
C GLU A 290 17.34 -21.57 19.84
N GLY A 291 17.39 -21.80 18.50
CA GLY A 291 17.65 -23.14 17.98
C GLY A 291 19.02 -23.69 18.29
N ALA A 292 19.97 -22.82 18.60
CA ALA A 292 21.34 -23.19 18.99
C ALA A 292 21.49 -23.52 20.49
N ILE A 293 20.55 -23.05 21.32
CA ILE A 293 20.56 -23.32 22.78
C ILE A 293 19.97 -24.72 23.10
N LYS A 294 19.17 -25.26 22.15
CA LYS A 294 18.54 -26.61 22.28
C LYS A 294 19.50 -27.71 21.86
#